data_1cec44a39457950e54e4b1ea728c5ee6
#
_entry.id   1cec44a39457950e54e4b1ea728c5ee6
#
_cell.length_a   1.000
_cell.length_b   1.000
_cell.length_c   1.000
_cell.angle_alpha   90.00
_cell.angle_beta   90.00
_cell.angle_gamma   90.00
#
_symmetry.space_group_name_H-M   'P 1'
#
loop_
_entity.id
_entity.type
_entity.pdbx_description
1 polymer ?
#
loop_
_entity_poly.entity_id
_entity_poly.type
_entity_poly.pdbx_seq_one_letter_code
_entity_poly.pdbx_strand_id
1 'polypeptide(L)'
;MEVKKAAQLSLLGAQARRSALEMVYRATSGHLGGSMSLCEILSVLYFDTMRIDPAKPDDPDRDRFVLSKGHCTPALYSVLAMRGFFPREMLSTFRSIDGHLSGHAEMRHVPGVDMSTGSLGQGISTAVGMALAGQVDKKDYRVYAVLGDGELEEGQVWEAAMTAGNYHLDNLCVFVDNNNIQIDGTLEEIMSPYPIDKKFEAFNCHVERC
;
A
#
# COMPACT_ATOMS: atom_id res chain seq x y z
N MET A 1 19.41 3.42 -10.86
CA MET A 1 19.30 2.00 -10.42
C MET A 1 20.13 1.13 -11.37
N GLU A 2 20.94 0.20 -10.85
CA GLU A 2 21.68 -0.72 -11.70
C GLU A 2 20.73 -1.65 -12.47
N VAL A 3 21.02 -1.95 -13.74
CA VAL A 3 20.16 -2.78 -14.62
C VAL A 3 19.84 -4.14 -14.00
N LYS A 4 20.82 -4.78 -13.33
CA LYS A 4 20.63 -6.06 -12.65
C LYS A 4 19.62 -5.96 -11.51
N LYS A 5 19.65 -4.87 -10.72
CA LYS A 5 18.75 -4.62 -9.61
C LYS A 5 17.32 -4.38 -10.12
N ALA A 6 17.16 -3.58 -11.16
CA ALA A 6 15.86 -3.34 -11.78
C ALA A 6 15.23 -4.65 -12.28
N ALA A 7 16.00 -5.50 -12.98
CA ALA A 7 15.52 -6.79 -13.45
C ALA A 7 15.11 -7.72 -12.29
N GLN A 8 15.86 -7.72 -11.19
CA GLN A 8 15.52 -8.50 -9.99
C GLN A 8 14.22 -8.02 -9.36
N LEU A 9 14.03 -6.72 -9.20
CA LEU A 9 12.80 -6.14 -8.63
C LEU A 9 11.59 -6.42 -9.54
N SER A 10 11.75 -6.33 -10.86
CA SER A 10 10.70 -6.70 -11.82
C SER A 10 10.31 -8.18 -11.70
N LEU A 11 11.28 -9.07 -11.52
CA LEU A 11 11.02 -10.50 -11.29
C LEU A 11 10.24 -10.73 -9.99
N LEU A 12 10.59 -10.03 -8.91
CA LEU A 12 9.87 -10.10 -7.64
C LEU A 12 8.43 -9.59 -7.78
N GLY A 13 8.23 -8.48 -8.50
CA GLY A 13 6.89 -7.97 -8.84
C GLY A 13 6.06 -8.99 -9.62
N ALA A 14 6.65 -9.65 -10.62
CA ALA A 14 5.98 -10.71 -11.39
C ALA A 14 5.64 -11.93 -10.51
N GLN A 15 6.51 -12.33 -9.58
CA GLN A 15 6.24 -13.41 -8.63
C GLN A 15 5.11 -13.05 -7.66
N ALA A 16 5.10 -11.81 -7.14
CA ALA A 16 4.02 -11.32 -6.29
C ALA A 16 2.68 -11.33 -7.03
N ARG A 17 2.67 -10.86 -8.28
CA ARG A 17 1.49 -10.87 -9.16
C ARG A 17 0.94 -12.28 -9.37
N ARG A 18 1.81 -13.24 -9.66
CA ARG A 18 1.42 -14.65 -9.79
C ARG A 18 0.80 -15.19 -8.49
N SER A 19 1.42 -14.94 -7.34
CA SER A 19 0.90 -15.40 -6.06
C SER A 19 -0.46 -14.77 -5.73
N ALA A 20 -0.63 -13.47 -6.03
CA ALA A 20 -1.90 -12.76 -5.87
C ALA A 20 -3.02 -13.37 -6.74
N LEU A 21 -2.70 -13.69 -8.00
CA LEU A 21 -3.63 -14.37 -8.90
C LEU A 21 -4.02 -15.75 -8.38
N GLU A 22 -3.05 -16.54 -7.94
CA GLU A 22 -3.29 -17.88 -7.39
C GLU A 22 -4.16 -17.84 -6.13
N MET A 23 -3.95 -16.87 -5.23
CA MET A 23 -4.79 -16.68 -4.04
C MET A 23 -6.25 -16.37 -4.40
N VAL A 24 -6.47 -15.39 -5.26
CA VAL A 24 -7.82 -14.97 -5.67
C VAL A 24 -8.53 -16.10 -6.43
N TYR A 25 -7.81 -16.80 -7.29
CA TYR A 25 -8.36 -17.94 -8.03
C TYR A 25 -8.83 -19.07 -7.10
N ARG A 26 -7.99 -19.46 -6.12
CA ARG A 26 -8.33 -20.50 -5.14
C ARG A 26 -9.49 -20.11 -4.24
N ALA A 27 -9.51 -18.85 -3.78
CA ALA A 27 -10.57 -18.34 -2.94
C ALA A 27 -11.88 -18.08 -3.72
N THR A 28 -11.85 -18.11 -5.06
CA THR A 28 -12.96 -17.72 -5.95
C THR A 28 -13.55 -16.35 -5.59
N SER A 29 -12.77 -15.52 -4.91
CA SER A 29 -13.19 -14.23 -4.38
C SER A 29 -11.98 -13.36 -4.08
N GLY A 30 -12.06 -12.07 -4.38
CA GLY A 30 -11.00 -11.09 -4.09
C GLY A 30 -10.91 -9.98 -5.13
N HIS A 31 -10.13 -8.96 -4.81
CA HIS A 31 -9.91 -7.80 -5.68
C HIS A 31 -8.61 -7.98 -6.46
N LEU A 32 -8.71 -8.39 -7.73
CA LEU A 32 -7.54 -8.71 -8.53
C LEU A 32 -6.94 -7.47 -9.20
N GLY A 33 -7.75 -6.61 -9.81
CA GLY A 33 -7.28 -5.48 -10.63
C GLY A 33 -6.25 -4.60 -9.92
N GLY A 34 -6.66 -3.98 -8.82
CA GLY A 34 -5.77 -3.11 -8.04
C GLY A 34 -4.59 -3.84 -7.35
N SER A 35 -4.68 -5.17 -7.19
CA SER A 35 -3.53 -5.96 -6.72
C SER A 35 -2.51 -6.17 -7.83
N MET A 36 -2.94 -6.26 -9.09
CA MET A 36 -2.02 -6.45 -10.23
C MET A 36 -1.16 -5.21 -10.49
N SER A 37 -1.73 -4.02 -10.43
CA SER A 37 -1.02 -2.75 -10.65
C SER A 37 -0.06 -2.37 -9.52
N LEU A 38 -0.25 -2.92 -8.32
CA LEU A 38 0.52 -2.58 -7.13
C LEU A 38 1.85 -3.35 -6.99
N CYS A 39 2.04 -4.45 -7.71
CA CYS A 39 3.12 -5.40 -7.44
C CYS A 39 4.53 -4.80 -7.62
N GLU A 40 4.74 -3.91 -8.57
CA GLU A 40 6.04 -3.24 -8.79
C GLU A 40 6.33 -2.26 -7.66
N ILE A 41 5.36 -1.46 -7.24
CA ILE A 41 5.50 -0.52 -6.12
C ILE A 41 5.91 -1.30 -4.86
N LEU A 42 5.19 -2.37 -4.53
CA LEU A 42 5.51 -3.20 -3.37
C LEU A 42 6.86 -3.90 -3.49
N SER A 43 7.26 -4.36 -4.69
CA SER A 43 8.56 -5.00 -4.85
C SER A 43 9.70 -4.02 -4.58
N VAL A 44 9.59 -2.79 -5.04
CA VAL A 44 10.59 -1.74 -4.76
C VAL A 44 10.60 -1.40 -3.27
N LEU A 45 9.46 -1.14 -2.67
CA LEU A 45 9.37 -0.77 -1.27
C LEU A 45 9.93 -1.85 -0.34
N TYR A 46 9.46 -3.08 -0.47
CA TYR A 46 9.79 -4.16 0.47
C TYR A 46 11.15 -4.81 0.24
N PHE A 47 11.73 -4.75 -0.98
CA PHE A 47 12.99 -5.41 -1.28
C PHE A 47 14.15 -4.45 -1.52
N ASP A 48 13.90 -3.15 -1.58
CA ASP A 48 14.93 -2.14 -1.83
C ASP A 48 14.90 -0.94 -0.90
N THR A 49 13.73 -0.37 -0.64
CA THR A 49 13.60 0.97 -0.08
C THR A 49 13.40 0.97 1.43
N MET A 50 12.45 0.16 1.92
CA MET A 50 12.04 0.19 3.33
C MET A 50 13.04 -0.47 4.25
N ARG A 51 13.30 0.17 5.38
CA ARG A 51 14.09 -0.37 6.50
C ARG A 51 13.18 -1.25 7.36
N ILE A 52 13.11 -2.52 7.02
CA ILE A 52 12.27 -3.53 7.68
C ILE A 52 13.04 -4.84 7.88
N ASP A 53 12.79 -5.49 9.00
CA ASP A 53 13.32 -6.83 9.30
C ASP A 53 12.14 -7.77 9.63
N PRO A 54 11.88 -8.80 8.80
CA PRO A 54 10.79 -9.74 9.07
C PRO A 54 10.92 -10.49 10.41
N ALA A 55 12.16 -10.62 10.93
CA ALA A 55 12.40 -11.23 12.24
C ALA A 55 12.00 -10.31 13.41
N LYS A 56 11.76 -9.03 13.14
CA LYS A 56 11.37 -8.01 14.13
C LYS A 56 10.20 -7.17 13.61
N PRO A 57 9.05 -7.77 13.36
CA PRO A 57 7.90 -7.08 12.74
C PRO A 57 7.39 -5.91 13.57
N ASP A 58 7.62 -5.94 14.89
CA ASP A 58 7.14 -4.92 15.84
C ASP A 58 8.24 -3.90 16.23
N ASP A 59 9.37 -3.87 15.51
CA ASP A 59 10.43 -2.89 15.78
C ASP A 59 9.87 -1.46 15.69
N PRO A 60 9.96 -0.66 16.77
CA PRO A 60 9.40 0.70 16.79
C PRO A 60 10.13 1.68 15.87
N ASP A 61 11.34 1.35 15.43
CA ASP A 61 12.18 2.20 14.59
C ASP A 61 12.17 1.82 13.10
N ARG A 62 11.44 0.75 12.72
CA ARG A 62 11.29 0.37 11.31
C ARG A 62 10.38 1.33 10.54
N ASP A 63 10.53 1.37 9.23
CA ASP A 63 9.59 2.07 8.37
C ASP A 63 8.18 1.45 8.43
N ARG A 64 7.16 2.23 8.10
CA ARG A 64 5.75 1.84 8.11
C ARG A 64 5.17 1.82 6.70
N PHE A 65 4.25 0.89 6.47
CA PHE A 65 3.52 0.80 5.22
C PHE A 65 2.01 0.72 5.45
N VAL A 66 1.26 1.64 4.87
CA VAL A 66 -0.20 1.66 4.93
C VAL A 66 -0.79 1.39 3.54
N LEU A 67 -1.44 0.24 3.38
CA LEU A 67 -2.23 -0.05 2.19
C LEU A 67 -3.59 0.63 2.33
N SER A 68 -3.72 1.91 1.91
CA SER A 68 -4.97 2.67 2.05
C SER A 68 -6.10 2.04 1.23
N LYS A 69 -5.82 1.64 -0.01
CA LYS A 69 -6.72 0.78 -0.81
C LYS A 69 -6.70 -0.66 -0.27
N GLY A 70 -7.25 -0.84 0.93
CA GLY A 70 -7.12 -2.04 1.75
C GLY A 70 -7.64 -3.34 1.13
N HIS A 71 -8.37 -3.26 0.03
CA HIS A 71 -8.84 -4.41 -0.76
C HIS A 71 -7.74 -5.09 -1.59
N CYS A 72 -6.56 -4.45 -1.75
CA CYS A 72 -5.44 -4.99 -2.54
C CYS A 72 -4.50 -5.90 -1.74
N THR A 73 -5.01 -6.53 -0.68
CA THR A 73 -4.28 -7.49 0.16
C THR A 73 -3.63 -8.66 -0.59
N PRO A 74 -4.16 -9.19 -1.71
CA PRO A 74 -3.45 -10.25 -2.42
C PRO A 74 -2.02 -9.88 -2.82
N ALA A 75 -1.78 -8.64 -3.27
CA ALA A 75 -0.43 -8.16 -3.57
C ALA A 75 0.41 -8.00 -2.29
N LEU A 76 -0.14 -7.35 -1.25
CA LEU A 76 0.56 -7.13 0.01
C LEU A 76 0.95 -8.45 0.67
N TYR A 77 0.02 -9.40 0.81
CA TYR A 77 0.31 -10.69 1.44
C TYR A 77 1.33 -11.51 0.66
N SER A 78 1.29 -11.44 -0.68
CA SER A 78 2.33 -12.07 -1.52
C SER A 78 3.71 -11.56 -1.17
N VAL A 79 3.87 -10.23 -1.09
CA VAL A 79 5.17 -9.60 -0.79
C VAL A 79 5.60 -9.88 0.65
N LEU A 80 4.71 -9.81 1.63
CA LEU A 80 5.01 -10.13 3.03
C LEU A 80 5.48 -11.57 3.20
N ALA A 81 4.80 -12.53 2.56
CA ALA A 81 5.23 -13.93 2.55
C ALA A 81 6.58 -14.12 1.86
N MET A 82 6.81 -13.44 0.72
CA MET A 82 8.09 -13.48 0.01
C MET A 82 9.23 -12.86 0.82
N ARG A 83 8.95 -11.85 1.63
CA ARG A 83 9.91 -11.23 2.57
C ARG A 83 10.17 -12.09 3.80
N GLY A 84 9.28 -13.03 4.13
CA GLY A 84 9.43 -13.94 5.27
C GLY A 84 8.73 -13.48 6.56
N PHE A 85 7.75 -12.57 6.47
CA PHE A 85 6.93 -12.19 7.64
C PHE A 85 6.06 -13.35 8.13
N PHE A 86 5.68 -14.24 7.22
CA PHE A 86 4.94 -15.48 7.53
C PHE A 86 5.20 -16.54 6.45
N PRO A 87 4.93 -17.83 6.73
CA PRO A 87 5.13 -18.91 5.76
C PRO A 87 4.27 -18.76 4.50
N ARG A 88 4.85 -19.06 3.32
CA ARG A 88 4.13 -18.92 2.04
C ARG A 88 2.89 -19.81 1.95
N GLU A 89 2.85 -20.90 2.68
CA GLU A 89 1.73 -21.84 2.75
C GLU A 89 0.46 -21.16 3.26
N MET A 90 0.59 -20.12 4.11
CA MET A 90 -0.55 -19.33 4.60
C MET A 90 -1.32 -18.64 3.46
N LEU A 91 -0.68 -18.34 2.33
CA LEU A 91 -1.37 -17.74 1.18
C LEU A 91 -2.56 -18.58 0.70
N SER A 92 -2.52 -19.90 0.91
CA SER A 92 -3.62 -20.79 0.56
C SER A 92 -4.87 -20.62 1.42
N THR A 93 -4.76 -19.95 2.57
CA THR A 93 -5.87 -19.67 3.51
C THR A 93 -6.55 -18.33 3.28
N PHE A 94 -6.19 -17.62 2.19
CA PHE A 94 -6.78 -16.32 1.86
C PHE A 94 -8.30 -16.40 1.78
N ARG A 95 -8.99 -15.54 2.55
CA ARG A 95 -10.45 -15.48 2.67
C ARG A 95 -11.13 -16.78 3.12
N SER A 96 -10.39 -17.71 3.70
CA SER A 96 -11.02 -18.86 4.35
C SER A 96 -11.48 -18.49 5.77
N ILE A 97 -12.54 -19.16 6.23
CA ILE A 97 -13.15 -18.86 7.55
C ILE A 97 -12.18 -19.13 8.71
N ASP A 98 -11.32 -20.14 8.55
CA ASP A 98 -10.33 -20.52 9.57
C ASP A 98 -8.95 -19.90 9.30
N GLY A 99 -8.84 -19.04 8.28
CA GLY A 99 -7.59 -18.39 7.90
C GLY A 99 -7.43 -17.00 8.51
N HIS A 100 -6.17 -16.56 8.64
CA HIS A 100 -5.86 -15.22 9.12
C HIS A 100 -5.73 -14.17 7.99
N LEU A 101 -5.66 -14.60 6.73
CA LEU A 101 -5.51 -13.72 5.58
C LEU A 101 -6.87 -13.26 5.06
N SER A 102 -7.37 -12.16 5.62
CA SER A 102 -8.65 -11.57 5.25
C SER A 102 -8.60 -10.84 3.89
N GLY A 103 -9.77 -10.55 3.31
CA GLY A 103 -9.89 -9.83 2.04
C GLY A 103 -9.47 -8.35 2.11
N HIS A 104 -9.38 -7.78 3.31
CA HIS A 104 -8.87 -6.44 3.59
C HIS A 104 -7.73 -6.52 4.60
N ALA A 105 -6.86 -5.51 4.62
CA ALA A 105 -5.71 -5.50 5.51
C ALA A 105 -6.14 -5.56 7.00
N GLU A 106 -5.53 -6.48 7.76
CA GLU A 106 -5.84 -6.69 9.19
C GLU A 106 -4.54 -6.81 9.99
N MET A 107 -4.24 -5.77 10.78
CA MET A 107 -2.98 -5.66 11.52
C MET A 107 -2.85 -6.59 12.71
N ARG A 108 -3.97 -7.07 13.29
CA ARG A 108 -3.95 -7.89 14.51
C ARG A 108 -3.56 -9.34 14.24
N HIS A 109 -3.78 -9.82 13.02
CA HIS A 109 -3.63 -11.23 12.68
C HIS A 109 -2.55 -11.50 11.64
N VAL A 110 -2.10 -10.45 10.92
CA VAL A 110 -1.13 -10.62 9.82
C VAL A 110 0.17 -9.88 10.14
N PRO A 111 1.26 -10.60 10.47
CA PRO A 111 2.54 -9.98 10.72
C PRO A 111 3.01 -9.13 9.54
N GLY A 112 3.50 -7.92 9.82
CA GLY A 112 3.97 -6.97 8.81
C GLY A 112 2.88 -6.10 8.20
N VAL A 113 1.61 -6.23 8.61
CA VAL A 113 0.54 -5.28 8.28
C VAL A 113 0.48 -4.23 9.38
N ASP A 114 0.78 -2.98 9.03
CA ASP A 114 0.88 -1.87 9.99
C ASP A 114 -0.45 -1.25 10.39
N MET A 115 -1.47 -1.36 9.53
CA MET A 115 -2.79 -0.79 9.78
C MET A 115 -3.88 -1.64 9.12
N SER A 116 -4.95 -1.88 9.86
CA SER A 116 -6.19 -2.43 9.30
C SER A 116 -6.87 -1.36 8.45
N THR A 117 -7.13 -1.67 7.18
CA THR A 117 -7.73 -0.76 6.21
C THR A 117 -8.81 -1.47 5.38
N GLY A 118 -9.58 -0.69 4.62
CA GLY A 118 -10.66 -1.23 3.77
C GLY A 118 -11.75 -0.20 3.49
N SER A 119 -12.02 0.69 4.45
CA SER A 119 -12.80 1.89 4.22
C SER A 119 -11.92 2.90 3.49
N LEU A 120 -12.23 3.17 2.22
CA LEU A 120 -11.43 4.03 1.37
C LEU A 120 -11.31 5.45 1.97
N GLY A 121 -10.16 6.08 1.74
CA GLY A 121 -9.85 7.41 2.27
C GLY A 121 -9.37 7.44 3.72
N GLN A 122 -9.54 6.35 4.50
CA GLN A 122 -9.16 6.33 5.92
C GLN A 122 -7.67 6.02 6.14
N GLY A 123 -7.08 5.18 5.29
CA GLY A 123 -5.70 4.73 5.46
C GLY A 123 -4.69 5.87 5.40
N ILE A 124 -4.87 6.85 4.54
CA ILE A 124 -3.97 8.00 4.44
C ILE A 124 -3.97 8.83 5.73
N SER A 125 -5.13 8.99 6.39
CA SER A 125 -5.21 9.72 7.67
C SER A 125 -4.42 9.02 8.76
N THR A 126 -4.43 7.68 8.79
CA THR A 126 -3.60 6.93 9.74
C THR A 126 -2.11 7.05 9.40
N ALA A 127 -1.73 7.05 8.12
CA ALA A 127 -0.37 7.28 7.68
C ALA A 127 0.15 8.68 8.09
N VAL A 128 -0.69 9.71 7.95
CA VAL A 128 -0.42 11.07 8.46
C VAL A 128 -0.18 11.07 9.96
N GLY A 129 -1.03 10.35 10.73
CA GLY A 129 -0.86 10.21 12.18
C GLY A 129 0.45 9.51 12.56
N MET A 130 0.83 8.44 11.84
CA MET A 130 2.12 7.75 12.04
C MET A 130 3.32 8.66 11.72
N ALA A 131 3.25 9.44 10.64
CA ALA A 131 4.31 10.36 10.26
C ALA A 131 4.47 11.49 11.29
N LEU A 132 3.36 12.06 11.77
CA LEU A 132 3.35 13.05 12.86
C LEU A 132 3.95 12.47 14.14
N ALA A 133 3.57 11.26 14.53
CA ALA A 133 4.15 10.60 15.71
C ALA A 133 5.67 10.45 15.57
N GLY A 134 6.16 10.07 14.39
CA GLY A 134 7.60 10.00 14.12
C GLY A 134 8.31 11.33 14.33
N GLN A 135 7.74 12.45 13.86
CA GLN A 135 8.31 13.79 14.09
C GLN A 135 8.30 14.18 15.58
N VAL A 136 7.18 13.96 16.27
CA VAL A 136 7.04 14.27 17.70
C VAL A 136 8.04 13.47 18.54
N ASP A 137 8.18 12.19 18.25
CA ASP A 137 9.08 11.27 18.95
C ASP A 137 10.54 11.38 18.48
N LYS A 138 10.83 12.25 17.51
CA LYS A 138 12.15 12.43 16.89
C LYS A 138 12.74 11.13 16.34
N LYS A 139 11.88 10.30 15.74
CA LYS A 139 12.24 9.08 15.04
C LYS A 139 12.55 9.37 13.58
N ASP A 140 13.43 8.58 12.98
CA ASP A 140 13.84 8.77 11.59
C ASP A 140 13.20 7.76 10.62
N TYR A 141 12.18 7.02 11.07
CA TYR A 141 11.44 6.15 10.20
C TYR A 141 10.58 6.92 9.19
N ARG A 142 10.37 6.31 8.05
CA ARG A 142 9.47 6.81 7.01
C ARG A 142 8.16 6.05 7.01
N VAL A 143 7.11 6.73 6.56
CA VAL A 143 5.78 6.15 6.35
C VAL A 143 5.48 6.18 4.87
N TYR A 144 5.10 5.04 4.33
CA TYR A 144 4.68 4.87 2.94
C TYR A 144 3.20 4.51 2.91
N ALA A 145 2.43 5.20 2.08
CA ALA A 145 1.02 4.91 1.89
C ALA A 145 0.71 4.71 0.41
N VAL A 146 -0.15 3.75 0.08
CA VAL A 146 -0.61 3.55 -1.29
C VAL A 146 -2.13 3.69 -1.34
N LEU A 147 -2.58 4.62 -2.17
CA LEU A 147 -3.98 4.89 -2.48
C LEU A 147 -4.33 4.38 -3.88
N GLY A 148 -5.60 4.10 -4.11
CA GLY A 148 -6.13 3.97 -5.46
C GLY A 148 -6.56 5.32 -6.02
N ASP A 149 -6.61 5.45 -7.34
CA ASP A 149 -7.08 6.65 -8.02
C ASP A 149 -8.58 6.93 -7.76
N GLY A 150 -9.43 5.89 -7.76
CA GLY A 150 -10.83 6.02 -7.35
C GLY A 150 -11.00 6.34 -5.86
N GLU A 151 -10.05 5.97 -5.00
CA GLU A 151 -10.04 6.34 -3.59
C GLU A 151 -9.94 7.85 -3.38
N LEU A 152 -9.38 8.58 -4.34
CA LEU A 152 -9.24 10.05 -4.28
C LEU A 152 -10.57 10.80 -4.37
N GLU A 153 -11.67 10.12 -4.61
CA GLU A 153 -13.01 10.68 -4.55
C GLU A 153 -13.50 10.89 -3.12
N GLU A 154 -12.87 10.21 -2.16
CA GLU A 154 -13.16 10.40 -0.74
C GLU A 154 -12.59 11.74 -0.25
N GLY A 155 -13.46 12.60 0.32
CA GLY A 155 -13.07 13.91 0.82
C GLY A 155 -11.95 13.87 1.86
N GLN A 156 -11.92 12.81 2.68
CA GLN A 156 -10.92 12.62 3.73
C GLN A 156 -9.49 12.52 3.19
N VAL A 157 -9.30 12.05 1.95
CA VAL A 157 -7.95 12.05 1.32
C VAL A 157 -7.40 13.47 1.26
N TRP A 158 -8.22 14.44 0.89
CA TRP A 158 -7.83 15.83 0.76
C TRP A 158 -7.65 16.53 2.11
N GLU A 159 -8.43 16.16 3.12
CA GLU A 159 -8.21 16.60 4.51
C GLU A 159 -6.87 16.10 5.04
N ALA A 160 -6.53 14.84 4.76
CA ALA A 160 -5.23 14.26 5.12
C ALA A 160 -4.07 14.93 4.37
N ALA A 161 -4.22 15.19 3.06
CA ALA A 161 -3.21 15.87 2.25
C ALA A 161 -2.95 17.30 2.75
N MET A 162 -4.01 18.05 3.08
CA MET A 162 -3.91 19.38 3.68
C MET A 162 -3.17 19.33 5.02
N THR A 163 -3.46 18.34 5.85
CA THR A 163 -2.78 18.14 7.14
C THR A 163 -1.30 17.83 6.94
N ALA A 164 -0.97 16.91 6.02
CA ALA A 164 0.41 16.56 5.71
C ALA A 164 1.22 17.77 5.24
N GLY A 165 0.66 18.57 4.34
CA GLY A 165 1.31 19.81 3.86
C GLY A 165 1.47 20.85 4.93
N ASN A 166 0.44 21.06 5.79
CA ASN A 166 0.49 22.03 6.89
C ASN A 166 1.57 21.71 7.94
N TYR A 167 1.75 20.43 8.26
CA TYR A 167 2.75 19.98 9.24
C TYR A 167 4.10 19.60 8.61
N HIS A 168 4.28 19.83 7.30
CA HIS A 168 5.53 19.56 6.58
C HIS A 168 6.05 18.15 6.82
N LEU A 169 5.20 17.12 6.62
CA LEU A 169 5.53 15.73 6.90
C LEU A 169 6.47 15.16 5.80
N ASP A 170 7.75 15.50 5.86
CA ASP A 170 8.78 15.07 4.91
C ASP A 170 9.19 13.60 5.07
N ASN A 171 8.70 12.95 6.13
CA ASN A 171 8.83 11.53 6.39
C ASN A 171 7.63 10.71 5.86
N LEU A 172 6.65 11.33 5.19
CA LEU A 172 5.51 10.67 4.55
C LEU A 172 5.69 10.64 3.03
N CYS A 173 5.61 9.45 2.43
CA CYS A 173 5.58 9.25 0.99
C CYS A 173 4.26 8.59 0.57
N VAL A 174 3.50 9.23 -0.30
CA VAL A 174 2.20 8.77 -0.77
C VAL A 174 2.29 8.37 -2.23
N PHE A 175 1.90 7.15 -2.56
CA PHE A 175 1.73 6.68 -3.93
C PHE A 175 0.25 6.69 -4.29
N VAL A 176 -0.08 7.17 -5.46
CA VAL A 176 -1.38 7.00 -6.08
C VAL A 176 -1.24 6.00 -7.21
N ASP A 177 -1.81 4.82 -7.04
CA ASP A 177 -1.91 3.82 -8.10
C ASP A 177 -2.99 4.25 -9.08
N ASN A 178 -2.55 4.97 -10.12
CA ASN A 178 -3.42 5.53 -11.15
C ASN A 178 -3.60 4.54 -12.30
N ASN A 179 -4.38 3.49 -12.04
CA ASN A 179 -4.65 2.43 -13.01
C ASN A 179 -5.85 2.73 -13.94
N ASN A 180 -6.51 3.88 -13.74
CA ASN A 180 -7.64 4.38 -14.53
C ASN A 180 -8.88 3.47 -14.52
N ILE A 181 -9.03 2.60 -13.53
CA ILE A 181 -10.18 1.69 -13.41
C ILE A 181 -10.76 1.80 -11.99
N GLN A 182 -12.07 2.02 -11.92
CA GLN A 182 -12.84 2.02 -10.68
C GLN A 182 -13.99 1.03 -10.81
N ILE A 183 -13.91 -0.11 -10.10
CA ILE A 183 -14.92 -1.18 -10.08
C ILE A 183 -15.36 -1.59 -11.50
N ASP A 184 -16.35 -0.95 -12.07
CA ASP A 184 -17.05 -1.36 -13.30
C ASP A 184 -16.76 -0.45 -14.51
N GLY A 185 -15.93 0.58 -14.37
CA GLY A 185 -15.64 1.52 -15.46
C GLY A 185 -14.33 2.29 -15.30
N THR A 186 -14.07 3.14 -16.27
CA THR A 186 -12.94 4.07 -16.22
C THR A 186 -13.24 5.22 -15.26
N LEU A 187 -12.22 5.89 -14.77
CA LEU A 187 -12.38 7.10 -13.93
C LEU A 187 -13.17 8.21 -14.65
N GLU A 188 -13.04 8.31 -15.98
CA GLU A 188 -13.77 9.31 -16.77
C GLU A 188 -15.27 9.00 -16.82
N GLU A 189 -15.65 7.71 -16.89
CA GLU A 189 -17.04 7.28 -16.95
C GLU A 189 -17.74 7.30 -15.58
N ILE A 190 -17.00 7.05 -14.50
CA ILE A 190 -17.57 6.96 -13.14
C ILE A 190 -17.49 8.32 -12.44
N MET A 191 -16.29 8.72 -12.05
CA MET A 191 -16.00 10.00 -11.39
C MET A 191 -14.51 10.33 -11.54
N SER A 192 -14.20 11.44 -12.21
CA SER A 192 -12.81 11.82 -12.49
C SER A 192 -12.16 12.56 -11.33
N PRO A 193 -11.12 12.02 -10.71
CA PRO A 193 -10.35 12.72 -9.67
C PRO A 193 -9.32 13.71 -10.24
N TYR A 194 -9.18 13.81 -11.54
CA TYR A 194 -8.17 14.66 -12.20
C TYR A 194 -8.43 16.17 -12.02
N PRO A 195 -7.39 17.02 -12.10
CA PRO A 195 -5.96 16.67 -12.18
C PRO A 195 -5.39 16.29 -10.80
N ILE A 196 -4.91 15.05 -10.65
CA ILE A 196 -4.47 14.51 -9.35
C ILE A 196 -3.21 15.24 -8.86
N ASP A 197 -2.20 15.35 -9.70
CA ASP A 197 -0.93 15.99 -9.40
C ASP A 197 -1.10 17.43 -8.91
N LYS A 198 -1.91 18.22 -9.62
CA LYS A 198 -2.16 19.63 -9.28
C LYS A 198 -2.88 19.80 -7.94
N LYS A 199 -3.74 18.85 -7.59
CA LYS A 199 -4.42 18.87 -6.30
C LYS A 199 -3.45 18.63 -5.15
N PHE A 200 -2.54 17.64 -5.24
CA PHE A 200 -1.51 17.42 -4.24
C PHE A 200 -0.49 18.55 -4.19
N GLU A 201 -0.06 19.10 -5.34
CA GLU A 201 0.81 20.29 -5.38
C GLU A 201 0.16 21.47 -4.65
N ALA A 202 -1.16 21.70 -4.78
CA ALA A 202 -1.88 22.78 -4.09
C ALA A 202 -1.87 22.63 -2.56
N PHE A 203 -1.65 21.42 -2.04
CA PHE A 203 -1.44 21.15 -0.62
C PHE A 203 0.05 21.14 -0.23
N ASN A 204 0.93 21.74 -1.03
CA ASN A 204 2.38 21.82 -0.82
C ASN A 204 3.11 20.45 -0.84
N CYS A 205 2.53 19.45 -1.47
CA CYS A 205 3.23 18.18 -1.69
C CYS A 205 4.20 18.33 -2.86
N HIS A 206 5.40 17.76 -2.74
CA HIS A 206 6.25 17.50 -3.89
C HIS A 206 5.69 16.31 -4.66
N VAL A 207 5.44 16.50 -5.96
CA VAL A 207 4.79 15.46 -6.79
C VAL A 207 5.71 15.01 -7.92
N GLU A 208 5.90 13.72 -8.03
CA GLU A 208 6.61 13.07 -9.12
C GLU A 208 5.67 12.12 -9.88
N ARG A 209 5.86 12.02 -11.20
CA ARG A 209 5.15 11.04 -12.03
C ARG A 209 6.14 9.98 -12.51
N CYS A 210 5.82 8.71 -12.36
CA CYS A 210 6.64 7.58 -12.79
C CYS A 210 5.84 6.57 -13.65
#